data_04cac0790d0b402048cc30ed54d1681c
#
_entry.id   04cac0790d0b402048cc30ed54d1681c
#
_cell.length_a   1.000
_cell.length_b   1.000
_cell.length_c   1.000
_cell.angle_alpha   90.00
_cell.angle_beta   90.00
_cell.angle_gamma   90.00
#
_symmetry.space_group_name_H-M   'P 1'
#
loop_
_entity.id
_entity.type
_entity.pdbx_description
1 polymer ?
#
loop_
_entity_poly.entity_id
_entity_poly.type
_entity_poly.pdbx_seq_one_letter_code
_entity_poly.pdbx_strand_id
1 'polypeptide(L)'
;MANRRQDIDRLLNQWPFEPGEVTARIVEATGDREVLQMRVEMGVLQMEITGRPDGTKPHGSESYLDYLIHQTLYEDDDFQLSEEQCGEVDREFVLYYHRRICWLALRRFADAAADADHTLALMDLSRRYSHDESWSVSHEQYRPFVLFHRVQAAALAKLEDDGPDNAISEINEGLEMFRAMFAEYEAE
;
A
#
# COMPACT_ATOMS: atom_id res chain seq x y z
N MET A 1 -4.16 -27.34 33.35
CA MET A 1 -4.27 -26.37 32.23
C MET A 1 -3.29 -26.81 31.19
N ALA A 2 -3.74 -27.18 29.97
CA ALA A 2 -2.85 -27.57 28.90
C ALA A 2 -2.01 -26.35 28.50
N ASN A 3 -0.69 -26.50 28.53
CA ASN A 3 0.27 -25.49 28.08
C ASN A 3 0.01 -25.26 26.57
N ARG A 4 -0.76 -24.23 26.26
CA ARG A 4 -1.05 -23.86 24.84
C ARG A 4 0.29 -23.49 24.25
N ARG A 5 0.82 -24.29 23.34
CA ARG A 5 2.05 -23.96 22.60
C ARG A 5 1.87 -22.57 21.99
N GLN A 6 2.84 -21.70 22.26
CA GLN A 6 2.83 -20.30 21.80
C GLN A 6 3.64 -20.11 20.49
N ASP A 7 4.30 -21.20 20.05
CA ASP A 7 5.03 -21.21 18.79
C ASP A 7 4.10 -21.28 17.57
N ILE A 8 4.59 -20.84 16.42
CA ILE A 8 3.88 -20.85 15.12
C ILE A 8 4.35 -21.99 14.22
N ASP A 9 5.11 -22.95 14.70
CA ASP A 9 5.70 -24.05 13.92
C ASP A 9 4.66 -24.81 13.11
N ARG A 10 3.49 -25.09 13.71
CA ARG A 10 2.39 -25.76 13.00
C ARG A 10 1.91 -24.97 11.78
N LEU A 11 1.81 -23.66 11.90
CA LEU A 11 1.40 -22.77 10.83
C LEU A 11 2.46 -22.76 9.71
N LEU A 12 3.72 -22.61 10.08
CA LEU A 12 4.84 -22.56 9.12
C LEU A 12 4.99 -23.89 8.37
N ASN A 13 4.82 -25.03 9.07
CA ASN A 13 4.87 -26.36 8.44
C ASN A 13 3.70 -26.65 7.50
N GLN A 14 2.51 -26.10 7.78
CA GLN A 14 1.32 -26.25 6.93
C GLN A 14 1.30 -25.29 5.74
N TRP A 15 2.09 -24.25 5.79
CA TRP A 15 2.16 -23.22 4.75
C TRP A 15 3.65 -22.86 4.49
N PRO A 16 4.35 -23.68 3.68
CA PRO A 16 5.75 -23.48 3.38
C PRO A 16 6.01 -22.14 2.67
N PHE A 17 7.17 -21.56 2.91
CA PHE A 17 7.65 -20.38 2.19
C PHE A 17 8.22 -20.79 0.84
N GLU A 18 7.84 -20.07 -0.22
CA GLU A 18 8.34 -20.26 -1.59
C GLU A 18 9.20 -19.03 -1.96
N PRO A 19 10.53 -19.20 -2.06
CA PRO A 19 11.42 -18.10 -2.43
C PRO A 19 11.08 -17.53 -3.81
N GLY A 20 10.99 -16.20 -3.90
CA GLY A 20 10.70 -15.50 -5.15
C GLY A 20 9.20 -15.38 -5.48
N GLU A 21 8.32 -15.95 -4.67
CA GLU A 21 6.87 -15.84 -4.85
C GLU A 21 6.21 -15.07 -3.69
N VAL A 22 5.20 -14.27 -4.01
CA VAL A 22 4.32 -13.66 -3.01
C VAL A 22 3.20 -14.65 -2.70
N THR A 23 3.29 -15.31 -1.55
CA THR A 23 2.28 -16.26 -1.11
C THR A 23 1.36 -15.60 -0.09
N ALA A 24 0.09 -15.42 -0.44
CA ALA A 24 -0.90 -14.75 0.39
C ALA A 24 -2.20 -15.56 0.48
N ARG A 25 -2.99 -15.27 1.51
CA ARG A 25 -4.35 -15.84 1.69
C ARG A 25 -5.21 -14.92 2.53
N ILE A 26 -6.52 -15.04 2.39
CA ILE A 26 -7.51 -14.44 3.30
C ILE A 26 -7.96 -15.53 4.26
N VAL A 27 -8.05 -15.21 5.53
CA VAL A 27 -8.50 -16.12 6.58
C VAL A 27 -9.47 -15.42 7.53
N GLU A 28 -10.42 -16.19 8.06
CA GLU A 28 -11.27 -15.73 9.15
C GLU A 28 -10.44 -15.59 10.44
N ALA A 29 -10.57 -14.45 11.10
CA ALA A 29 -9.94 -14.14 12.37
C ALA A 29 -10.99 -14.00 13.49
N THR A 30 -10.54 -13.80 14.71
CA THR A 30 -11.42 -13.62 15.87
C THR A 30 -12.36 -12.44 15.65
N GLY A 31 -13.65 -12.61 15.97
CA GLY A 31 -14.68 -11.58 15.84
C GLY A 31 -15.30 -11.49 14.44
N ASP A 32 -15.36 -12.60 13.74
CA ASP A 32 -16.00 -12.76 12.41
C ASP A 32 -15.46 -11.76 11.36
N ARG A 33 -14.18 -11.38 11.48
CA ARG A 33 -13.49 -10.51 10.52
C ARG A 33 -12.54 -11.32 9.65
N GLU A 34 -12.36 -10.89 8.41
CA GLU A 34 -11.34 -11.42 7.53
C GLU A 34 -10.03 -10.64 7.70
N VAL A 35 -8.92 -11.35 7.61
CA VAL A 35 -7.58 -10.78 7.59
C VAL A 35 -6.78 -11.37 6.43
N LEU A 36 -5.89 -10.57 5.90
CA LEU A 36 -4.93 -10.97 4.90
C LEU A 36 -3.67 -11.48 5.57
N GLN A 37 -3.18 -12.64 5.16
CA GLN A 37 -1.91 -13.19 5.61
C GLN A 37 -0.95 -13.32 4.44
N MET A 38 0.30 -12.90 4.66
CA MET A 38 1.42 -13.08 3.74
C MET A 38 2.48 -13.97 4.38
N ARG A 39 2.89 -15.03 3.68
CA ARG A 39 3.99 -15.88 4.12
C ARG A 39 5.33 -15.19 3.85
N VAL A 40 6.11 -14.97 4.88
CA VAL A 40 7.48 -14.48 4.80
C VAL A 40 8.45 -15.55 5.33
N GLU A 41 9.73 -15.48 4.99
CA GLU A 41 10.70 -16.55 5.24
C GLU A 41 10.66 -17.12 6.67
N MET A 42 10.58 -16.25 7.69
CA MET A 42 10.60 -16.67 9.10
C MET A 42 9.25 -16.56 9.81
N GLY A 43 8.18 -16.22 9.10
CA GLY A 43 6.89 -15.97 9.76
C GLY A 43 5.73 -15.70 8.83
N VAL A 44 4.73 -15.05 9.37
CA VAL A 44 3.55 -14.60 8.64
C VAL A 44 3.26 -13.15 9.04
N LEU A 45 3.11 -12.28 8.04
CA LEU A 45 2.52 -10.97 8.25
C LEU A 45 1.00 -11.11 8.20
N GLN A 46 0.32 -10.56 9.19
CA GLN A 46 -1.15 -10.50 9.20
C GLN A 46 -1.57 -9.05 9.14
N MET A 47 -2.47 -8.75 8.21
CA MET A 47 -2.90 -7.39 7.88
C MET A 47 -4.41 -7.31 7.86
N GLU A 48 -4.95 -6.15 8.23
CA GLU A 48 -6.37 -5.85 8.04
C GLU A 48 -6.65 -5.65 6.54
N ILE A 49 -7.83 -6.09 6.11
CA ILE A 49 -8.27 -5.94 4.72
C ILE A 49 -8.84 -4.54 4.42
N THR A 50 -9.19 -3.78 5.45
CA THR A 50 -9.71 -2.41 5.36
C THR A 50 -8.95 -1.48 6.30
N GLY A 51 -8.95 -0.19 6.03
CA GLY A 51 -8.22 0.80 6.82
C GLY A 51 -6.70 0.59 6.75
N ARG A 52 -5.98 1.00 7.79
CA ARG A 52 -4.54 0.80 7.86
C ARG A 52 -4.20 -0.68 8.04
N PRO A 53 -3.24 -1.23 7.28
CA PRO A 53 -2.96 -2.68 7.29
C PRO A 53 -2.56 -3.26 8.65
N ASP A 54 -1.97 -2.49 9.55
CA ASP A 54 -1.61 -2.92 10.91
C ASP A 54 -2.79 -2.83 11.90
N GLY A 55 -3.96 -2.39 11.46
CA GLY A 55 -5.17 -2.24 12.26
C GLY A 55 -5.14 -1.07 13.23
N THR A 56 -4.10 -0.25 13.23
CA THR A 56 -4.06 0.94 14.08
C THR A 56 -4.85 2.09 13.46
N LYS A 57 -5.33 2.99 14.31
CA LYS A 57 -6.02 4.23 13.91
C LYS A 57 -5.21 5.43 14.39
N PRO A 58 -4.25 5.92 13.59
CA PRO A 58 -3.41 7.06 13.97
C PRO A 58 -4.27 8.28 14.30
N HIS A 59 -4.14 8.79 15.51
CA HIS A 59 -4.94 9.93 16.01
C HIS A 59 -6.46 9.81 15.77
N GLY A 60 -6.99 8.56 15.67
CA GLY A 60 -8.39 8.26 15.40
C GLY A 60 -8.78 8.22 13.93
N SER A 61 -7.85 8.44 13.01
CA SER A 61 -8.05 8.37 11.55
C SER A 61 -7.92 6.94 11.03
N GLU A 62 -8.47 6.65 9.84
CA GLU A 62 -8.38 5.31 9.24
C GLU A 62 -6.98 5.00 8.72
N SER A 63 -6.18 6.03 8.37
CA SER A 63 -4.78 5.93 7.97
C SER A 63 -3.98 7.13 8.46
N TYR A 64 -2.66 7.09 8.34
CA TYR A 64 -1.81 8.24 8.67
C TYR A 64 -1.93 9.33 7.61
N LEU A 65 -2.12 8.95 6.34
CA LEU A 65 -2.45 9.87 5.25
C LEU A 65 -3.71 10.69 5.57
N ASP A 66 -4.80 10.03 6.01
CA ASP A 66 -6.03 10.73 6.37
C ASP A 66 -5.81 11.72 7.52
N TYR A 67 -5.03 11.34 8.50
CA TYR A 67 -4.65 12.23 9.60
C TYR A 67 -3.88 13.45 9.09
N LEU A 68 -2.86 13.26 8.24
CA LEU A 68 -2.08 14.35 7.67
C LEU A 68 -2.91 15.28 6.77
N ILE A 69 -3.78 14.72 5.94
CA ILE A 69 -4.72 15.53 5.14
C ILE A 69 -5.57 16.40 6.05
N HIS A 70 -6.09 15.84 7.15
CA HIS A 70 -6.83 16.64 8.13
C HIS A 70 -5.99 17.77 8.72
N GLN A 71 -4.73 17.51 9.07
CA GLN A 71 -3.83 18.54 9.58
C GLN A 71 -3.61 19.66 8.57
N THR A 72 -3.33 19.35 7.31
CA THR A 72 -3.11 20.36 6.26
C THR A 72 -4.32 21.23 5.96
N LEU A 73 -5.53 20.80 6.34
CA LEU A 73 -6.75 21.61 6.20
C LEU A 73 -6.96 22.63 7.32
N TYR A 74 -6.35 22.43 8.48
CA TYR A 74 -6.56 23.22 9.69
C TYR A 74 -5.34 24.00 10.15
N GLU A 75 -4.16 23.68 9.64
CA GLU A 75 -2.92 24.40 9.91
C GLU A 75 -2.66 25.44 8.81
N ASP A 76 -1.95 26.51 9.17
CA ASP A 76 -1.58 27.61 8.26
C ASP A 76 -0.69 27.12 7.11
N ASP A 77 -0.49 27.97 6.09
CA ASP A 77 0.26 27.71 4.85
C ASP A 77 1.71 27.22 5.08
N ASP A 78 2.20 27.27 6.32
CA ASP A 78 3.56 26.89 6.76
C ASP A 78 3.66 25.44 7.30
N PHE A 79 2.63 24.56 7.12
CA PHE A 79 2.68 23.17 7.56
C PHE A 79 3.88 22.44 6.95
N GLN A 80 4.66 21.78 7.82
CA GLN A 80 5.76 20.91 7.41
C GLN A 80 5.78 19.64 8.25
N LEU A 81 6.16 18.55 7.61
CA LEU A 81 6.30 17.27 8.28
C LEU A 81 7.45 17.28 9.28
N SER A 82 7.18 16.94 10.53
CA SER A 82 8.23 16.69 11.52
C SER A 82 8.95 15.36 11.26
N GLU A 83 10.13 15.17 11.87
CA GLU A 83 10.89 13.91 11.79
C GLU A 83 10.05 12.70 12.26
N GLU A 84 9.25 12.87 13.32
CA GLU A 84 8.35 11.81 13.81
C GLU A 84 7.27 11.49 12.78
N GLN A 85 6.70 12.50 12.13
CA GLN A 85 5.70 12.31 11.07
C GLN A 85 6.31 11.63 9.83
N CYS A 86 7.54 12.00 9.45
CA CYS A 86 8.27 11.30 8.39
C CYS A 86 8.43 9.81 8.72
N GLY A 87 8.80 9.45 9.95
CA GLY A 87 8.92 8.06 10.38
C GLY A 87 7.60 7.27 10.31
N GLU A 88 6.46 7.91 10.62
CA GLU A 88 5.15 7.26 10.48
C GLU A 88 4.72 7.15 9.00
N VAL A 89 5.09 8.10 8.16
CA VAL A 89 4.93 8.02 6.69
C VAL A 89 5.72 6.85 6.13
N ASP A 90 7.00 6.70 6.50
CA ASP A 90 7.85 5.56 6.09
C ASP A 90 7.21 4.22 6.46
N ARG A 91 6.67 4.13 7.67
CA ARG A 91 5.98 2.94 8.13
C ARG A 91 4.74 2.64 7.30
N GLU A 92 3.93 3.66 7.00
CA GLU A 92 2.71 3.48 6.22
C GLU A 92 3.01 3.05 4.77
N PHE A 93 4.06 3.57 4.14
CA PHE A 93 4.54 3.09 2.84
C PHE A 93 4.77 1.57 2.82
N VAL A 94 5.48 1.07 3.84
CA VAL A 94 5.80 -0.36 3.95
C VAL A 94 4.55 -1.21 4.17
N LEU A 95 3.61 -0.73 5.01
CA LEU A 95 2.37 -1.42 5.30
C LEU A 95 1.51 -1.59 4.04
N TYR A 96 1.26 -0.52 3.30
CA TYR A 96 0.48 -0.56 2.06
C TYR A 96 1.19 -1.29 0.93
N TYR A 97 2.53 -1.24 0.86
CA TYR A 97 3.29 -2.06 -0.07
C TYR A 97 3.03 -3.55 0.14
N HIS A 98 3.13 -4.06 1.38
CA HIS A 98 2.91 -5.47 1.67
C HIS A 98 1.48 -5.91 1.36
N ARG A 99 0.49 -5.10 1.68
CA ARG A 99 -0.91 -5.42 1.39
C ARG A 99 -1.18 -5.41 -0.12
N ARG A 100 -0.68 -4.42 -0.83
CA ARG A 100 -0.83 -4.30 -2.28
C ARG A 100 -0.28 -5.50 -3.05
N ILE A 101 0.94 -5.98 -2.73
CA ILE A 101 1.51 -7.15 -3.41
C ILE A 101 0.73 -8.42 -3.11
N CYS A 102 0.15 -8.55 -1.91
CA CYS A 102 -0.75 -9.64 -1.59
C CYS A 102 -2.03 -9.59 -2.41
N TRP A 103 -2.63 -8.41 -2.56
CA TRP A 103 -3.82 -8.22 -3.39
C TRP A 103 -3.57 -8.60 -4.84
N LEU A 104 -2.42 -8.21 -5.40
CA LEU A 104 -2.02 -8.61 -6.75
C LEU A 104 -1.89 -10.14 -6.87
N ALA A 105 -1.24 -10.79 -5.91
CA ALA A 105 -1.09 -12.24 -5.88
C ALA A 105 -2.43 -12.98 -5.77
N LEU A 106 -3.40 -12.42 -5.05
CA LEU A 106 -4.76 -12.94 -4.89
C LEU A 106 -5.72 -12.52 -6.00
N ARG A 107 -5.26 -11.76 -7.00
CA ARG A 107 -6.08 -11.19 -8.08
C ARG A 107 -7.22 -10.27 -7.59
N ARG A 108 -7.06 -9.70 -6.40
CA ARG A 108 -7.93 -8.67 -5.84
C ARG A 108 -7.50 -7.31 -6.39
N PHE A 109 -7.71 -7.13 -7.68
CA PHE A 109 -7.13 -6.03 -8.45
C PHE A 109 -7.66 -4.66 -8.05
N ALA A 110 -8.94 -4.53 -7.74
CA ALA A 110 -9.52 -3.27 -7.26
C ALA A 110 -8.88 -2.82 -5.93
N ASP A 111 -8.68 -3.76 -5.00
CA ASP A 111 -8.02 -3.47 -3.71
C ASP A 111 -6.54 -3.11 -3.89
N ALA A 112 -5.86 -3.78 -4.84
CA ALA A 112 -4.47 -3.46 -5.18
C ALA A 112 -4.32 -2.05 -5.78
N ALA A 113 -5.24 -1.63 -6.65
CA ALA A 113 -5.28 -0.30 -7.21
C ALA A 113 -5.52 0.76 -6.13
N ALA A 114 -6.47 0.52 -5.21
CA ALA A 114 -6.75 1.41 -4.08
C ALA A 114 -5.53 1.61 -3.16
N ASP A 115 -4.79 0.53 -2.84
CA ASP A 115 -3.55 0.62 -2.06
C ASP A 115 -2.42 1.34 -2.82
N ALA A 116 -2.40 1.26 -4.14
CA ALA A 116 -1.47 2.03 -4.96
C ALA A 116 -1.83 3.52 -4.98
N ASP A 117 -3.11 3.86 -5.16
CA ASP A 117 -3.61 5.24 -5.10
C ASP A 117 -3.31 5.89 -3.75
N HIS A 118 -3.52 5.16 -2.63
CA HIS A 118 -3.13 5.60 -1.29
C HIS A 118 -1.62 5.92 -1.21
N THR A 119 -0.79 5.03 -1.73
CA THR A 119 0.67 5.22 -1.71
C THR A 119 1.09 6.43 -2.55
N LEU A 120 0.50 6.65 -3.73
CA LEU A 120 0.77 7.81 -4.58
C LEU A 120 0.35 9.11 -3.89
N ALA A 121 -0.82 9.14 -3.26
CA ALA A 121 -1.28 10.31 -2.50
C ALA A 121 -0.35 10.63 -1.32
N LEU A 122 0.17 9.59 -0.64
CA LEU A 122 1.15 9.78 0.43
C LEU A 122 2.48 10.34 -0.10
N MET A 123 2.94 9.91 -1.30
CA MET A 123 4.10 10.49 -1.99
C MET A 123 3.87 11.96 -2.33
N ASP A 124 2.70 12.32 -2.88
CA ASP A 124 2.37 13.70 -3.20
C ASP A 124 2.39 14.61 -1.97
N LEU A 125 1.82 14.14 -0.87
CA LEU A 125 1.83 14.86 0.41
C LEU A 125 3.27 15.01 0.94
N SER A 126 4.04 13.93 0.91
CA SER A 126 5.44 13.93 1.36
C SER A 126 6.30 14.92 0.58
N ARG A 127 6.19 14.91 -0.74
CA ARG A 127 6.90 15.85 -1.62
C ARG A 127 6.52 17.31 -1.35
N ARG A 128 5.25 17.57 -1.07
CA ARG A 128 4.74 18.93 -0.83
C ARG A 128 5.13 19.50 0.50
N TYR A 129 5.19 18.68 1.55
CA TYR A 129 5.29 19.14 2.95
C TYR A 129 6.57 18.70 3.67
N SER A 130 7.53 18.11 2.97
CA SER A 130 8.84 17.79 3.55
C SER A 130 9.84 18.90 3.29
N HIS A 131 10.62 19.26 4.32
CA HIS A 131 11.82 20.09 4.18
C HIS A 131 13.06 19.28 3.77
N ASP A 132 13.03 17.94 3.96
CA ASP A 132 14.13 17.06 3.59
C ASP A 132 13.90 16.52 2.19
N GLU A 133 14.53 17.16 1.21
CA GLU A 133 14.49 16.74 -0.19
C GLU A 133 15.05 15.32 -0.36
N SER A 134 16.11 14.96 0.37
CA SER A 134 16.72 13.63 0.25
C SER A 134 15.78 12.52 0.74
N TRP A 135 15.02 12.78 1.79
CA TRP A 135 13.99 11.87 2.28
C TRP A 135 12.83 11.74 1.26
N SER A 136 12.34 12.85 0.71
CA SER A 136 11.31 12.84 -0.32
C SER A 136 11.76 12.05 -1.56
N VAL A 137 12.96 12.28 -2.07
CA VAL A 137 13.54 11.56 -3.22
C VAL A 137 13.68 10.07 -2.92
N SER A 138 13.96 9.67 -1.69
CA SER A 138 14.04 8.26 -1.30
C SER A 138 12.71 7.50 -1.52
N HIS A 139 11.57 8.18 -1.50
CA HIS A 139 10.25 7.63 -1.81
C HIS A 139 9.93 7.79 -3.29
N GLU A 140 10.18 8.97 -3.87
CA GLU A 140 9.89 9.28 -5.26
C GLU A 140 10.54 8.31 -6.25
N GLN A 141 11.72 7.78 -5.95
CA GLN A 141 12.37 6.74 -6.78
C GLN A 141 11.49 5.50 -7.00
N TYR A 142 10.52 5.24 -6.12
CA TYR A 142 9.58 4.12 -6.25
C TYR A 142 8.28 4.50 -6.94
N ARG A 143 8.03 5.79 -7.23
CA ARG A 143 6.80 6.26 -7.89
C ARG A 143 6.52 5.53 -9.20
N PRO A 144 7.49 5.32 -10.12
CA PRO A 144 7.24 4.58 -11.36
C PRO A 144 6.72 3.16 -11.11
N PHE A 145 7.26 2.48 -10.08
CA PHE A 145 6.86 1.13 -9.70
C PHE A 145 5.46 1.09 -9.08
N VAL A 146 5.14 2.05 -8.21
CA VAL A 146 3.80 2.16 -7.61
C VAL A 146 2.76 2.47 -8.69
N LEU A 147 3.06 3.42 -9.58
CA LEU A 147 2.19 3.77 -10.70
C LEU A 147 1.98 2.59 -11.65
N PHE A 148 3.03 1.80 -11.93
CA PHE A 148 2.89 0.57 -12.72
C PHE A 148 1.91 -0.41 -12.07
N HIS A 149 2.03 -0.67 -10.76
CA HIS A 149 1.09 -1.52 -10.04
C HIS A 149 -0.34 -0.98 -10.08
N ARG A 150 -0.50 0.34 -9.94
CA ARG A 150 -1.81 1.00 -10.00
C ARG A 150 -2.47 0.77 -11.36
N VAL A 151 -1.76 1.09 -12.44
CA VAL A 151 -2.29 0.96 -13.81
C VAL A 151 -2.57 -0.51 -14.17
N GLN A 152 -1.64 -1.41 -13.83
CA GLN A 152 -1.83 -2.83 -14.06
C GLN A 152 -3.06 -3.37 -13.32
N ALA A 153 -3.18 -3.04 -12.03
CA ALA A 153 -4.28 -3.51 -11.21
C ALA A 153 -5.62 -2.94 -11.70
N ALA A 154 -5.70 -1.63 -11.96
CA ALA A 154 -6.92 -1.00 -12.44
C ALA A 154 -7.37 -1.57 -13.81
N ALA A 155 -6.43 -1.77 -14.74
CA ALA A 155 -6.73 -2.36 -16.04
C ALA A 155 -7.22 -3.82 -15.92
N LEU A 156 -6.61 -4.62 -15.01
CA LEU A 156 -7.05 -6.00 -14.78
C LEU A 156 -8.41 -6.07 -14.08
N ALA A 157 -8.70 -5.16 -13.15
CA ALA A 157 -10.03 -5.05 -12.54
C ALA A 157 -11.07 -4.71 -13.62
N LYS A 158 -10.80 -3.72 -14.47
CA LYS A 158 -11.69 -3.37 -15.59
C LYS A 158 -11.89 -4.52 -16.60
N LEU A 159 -10.83 -5.29 -16.85
CA LEU A 159 -10.93 -6.43 -17.73
C LEU A 159 -11.88 -7.52 -17.19
N GLU A 160 -11.84 -7.76 -15.89
CA GLU A 160 -12.70 -8.78 -15.25
C GLU A 160 -14.16 -8.30 -15.11
N ASP A 161 -14.37 -7.02 -14.77
CA ASP A 161 -15.71 -6.50 -14.47
C ASP A 161 -16.43 -5.92 -15.70
N ASP A 162 -15.71 -5.17 -16.55
CA ASP A 162 -16.29 -4.30 -17.59
C ASP A 162 -15.85 -4.69 -19.02
N GLY A 163 -14.92 -5.63 -19.16
CA GLY A 163 -14.44 -6.15 -20.43
C GLY A 163 -13.26 -5.39 -21.05
N PRO A 164 -12.77 -5.85 -22.23
CA PRO A 164 -11.49 -5.43 -22.78
C PRO A 164 -11.42 -3.95 -23.19
N ASP A 165 -12.51 -3.36 -23.68
CA ASP A 165 -12.50 -1.97 -24.14
C ASP A 165 -12.24 -0.99 -22.98
N ASN A 166 -12.83 -1.25 -21.80
CA ASN A 166 -12.61 -0.46 -20.61
C ASN A 166 -11.20 -0.68 -20.03
N ALA A 167 -10.68 -1.91 -20.10
CA ALA A 167 -9.29 -2.19 -19.72
C ALA A 167 -8.28 -1.45 -20.61
N ILE A 168 -8.52 -1.38 -21.92
CA ILE A 168 -7.69 -0.61 -22.87
C ILE A 168 -7.74 0.89 -22.55
N SER A 169 -8.92 1.42 -22.21
CA SER A 169 -9.06 2.83 -21.78
C SER A 169 -8.21 3.12 -20.54
N GLU A 170 -8.30 2.27 -19.53
CA GLU A 170 -7.50 2.40 -18.29
C GLU A 170 -5.99 2.34 -18.56
N ILE A 171 -5.54 1.45 -19.46
CA ILE A 171 -4.14 1.39 -19.88
C ILE A 171 -3.71 2.70 -20.56
N ASN A 172 -4.53 3.27 -21.44
CA ASN A 172 -4.20 4.50 -22.13
C ASN A 172 -4.12 5.69 -21.15
N GLU A 173 -5.04 5.78 -20.20
CA GLU A 173 -4.97 6.76 -19.11
C GLU A 173 -3.70 6.60 -18.29
N GLY A 174 -3.34 5.36 -17.94
CA GLY A 174 -2.09 5.05 -17.26
C GLY A 174 -0.84 5.46 -18.04
N LEU A 175 -0.82 5.27 -19.36
CA LEU A 175 0.28 5.72 -20.22
C LEU A 175 0.42 7.25 -20.21
N GLU A 176 -0.68 8.00 -20.16
CA GLU A 176 -0.62 9.47 -20.03
C GLU A 176 -0.08 9.87 -18.64
N MET A 177 -0.45 9.16 -17.58
CA MET A 177 0.13 9.40 -16.24
C MET A 177 1.65 9.18 -16.23
N PHE A 178 2.16 8.12 -16.89
CA PHE A 178 3.59 7.89 -17.04
C PHE A 178 4.26 9.00 -17.84
N ARG A 179 3.66 9.46 -18.95
CA ARG A 179 4.19 10.57 -19.75
C ARG A 179 4.30 11.84 -18.94
N ALA A 180 3.27 12.18 -18.18
CA ALA A 180 3.28 13.35 -17.31
C ALA A 180 4.39 13.26 -16.23
N MET A 181 4.51 12.11 -15.57
CA MET A 181 5.55 11.86 -14.57
C MET A 181 6.97 12.00 -15.16
N PHE A 182 7.24 11.39 -16.31
CA PHE A 182 8.57 11.50 -16.93
C PHE A 182 8.88 12.92 -17.44
N ALA A 183 7.87 13.65 -17.93
CA ALA A 183 8.05 15.05 -18.32
C ALA A 183 8.39 15.96 -17.11
N GLU A 184 7.85 15.67 -15.91
CA GLU A 184 8.27 16.34 -14.67
C GLU A 184 9.75 16.06 -14.35
N TYR A 185 10.18 14.79 -14.41
CA TYR A 185 11.58 14.42 -14.10
C TYR A 185 12.62 14.99 -15.12
N GLU A 186 12.19 15.24 -16.37
CA GLU A 186 13.07 15.88 -17.35
C GLU A 186 13.16 17.41 -17.16
N ALA A 187 12.23 18.00 -16.41
CA ALA A 187 12.16 19.43 -16.17
C ALA A 187 12.90 19.88 -14.89
N GLU A 188 13.20 18.96 -13.99
CA GLU A 188 13.99 19.15 -12.76
C GLU A 188 15.49 19.01 -13.06
#